data_45d1876594a7fb9987cde379d2b0410c
#
_entry.id   45d1876594a7fb9987cde379d2b0410c
#
_cell.length_a   1.000
_cell.length_b   1.000
_cell.length_c   1.000
_cell.angle_alpha   90.00
_cell.angle_beta   90.00
_cell.angle_gamma   90.00
#
_symmetry.space_group_name_H-M   'P 1'
#
loop_
_entity.id
_entity.type
_entity.pdbx_description
1 polymer ?
#
loop_
_entity_poly.entity_id
_entity_poly.type
_entity_poly.pdbx_seq_one_letter_code
_entity_poly.pdbx_strand_id
1 'polypeptide(L)'
;MQSKVLLIYTGGTIGMNRNPQTGALEPFDFEHLLNNVPELKQFDTQIATYQFNPPIDSSDMSPSLWTDLSHVIADHYDLYDGFVVLHGTDTMAYTASALSYMLENLTKPVIFTGSQLPIGQLRTDGKENLITSIEIAAAKDEAGHARVPEVGIYFGGHLLRGNRTTKQSAEEFNAFESFNFPHLVEAGVNIIYHNELILKPDFTKPMTPHFRLDNNVIIFSLFPGVREDLIRHIIHTPNLKSIVMRTFGSGNAPQNPWLLSALKEGTRNGKVIVNISQCMQGAVEMGRYDTGYHLQEAGVVSGYDSTVESAVTKLMLLQSHYDDPDKVREMMKRSIRGEISI
;
A
#
# COMPACT_ATOMS: atom_id res chain seq x y z
N MET A 1 20.34 16.21 18.24
CA MET A 1 19.37 17.15 17.62
C MET A 1 17.98 16.57 17.83
N GLN A 2 17.01 17.41 18.09
CA GLN A 2 15.61 17.02 18.21
C GLN A 2 15.09 16.54 16.85
N SER A 3 14.41 15.39 16.78
CA SER A 3 13.80 14.88 15.54
C SER A 3 12.67 15.78 15.08
N LYS A 4 12.46 15.86 13.75
CA LYS A 4 11.38 16.63 13.12
C LYS A 4 10.50 15.70 12.30
N VAL A 5 9.21 15.68 12.58
CA VAL A 5 8.21 14.87 11.86
C VAL A 5 7.20 15.77 11.19
N LEU A 6 6.94 15.52 9.90
CA LEU A 6 5.82 16.13 9.18
C LEU A 6 4.60 15.22 9.28
N LEU A 7 3.55 15.73 9.89
CA LEU A 7 2.25 15.07 9.98
C LEU A 7 1.38 15.58 8.82
N ILE A 8 1.04 14.68 7.90
CA ILE A 8 0.28 14.99 6.68
C ILE A 8 -1.14 14.46 6.87
N TYR A 9 -2.12 15.35 6.85
CA TYR A 9 -3.53 14.98 6.91
C TYR A 9 -4.12 14.96 5.49
N THR A 10 -4.39 13.80 4.96
CA THR A 10 -5.10 13.65 3.69
C THR A 10 -6.61 13.65 3.87
N GLY A 11 -7.10 13.18 5.01
CA GLY A 11 -8.51 12.99 5.33
C GLY A 11 -8.73 11.75 6.19
N GLY A 12 -9.96 11.25 6.19
CA GLY A 12 -10.35 10.03 6.88
C GLY A 12 -10.96 10.26 8.26
N THR A 13 -11.51 9.19 8.83
CA THR A 13 -12.31 9.17 10.07
C THR A 13 -11.60 9.78 11.27
N ILE A 14 -10.28 9.62 11.36
CA ILE A 14 -9.47 10.13 12.49
C ILE A 14 -9.66 11.63 12.71
N GLY A 15 -9.80 12.41 11.62
CA GLY A 15 -10.01 13.86 11.64
C GLY A 15 -11.46 14.28 11.47
N MET A 16 -12.43 13.44 11.77
CA MET A 16 -13.85 13.76 11.65
C MET A 16 -14.48 14.08 13.01
N ASN A 17 -15.45 14.97 12.98
CA ASN A 17 -16.34 15.27 14.11
C ASN A 17 -17.75 14.76 13.82
N ARG A 18 -18.46 14.38 14.87
CA ARG A 18 -19.87 14.05 14.74
C ARG A 18 -20.70 15.33 14.77
N ASN A 19 -21.41 15.61 13.70
CA ASN A 19 -22.37 16.71 13.67
C ASN A 19 -23.48 16.46 14.72
N PRO A 20 -23.65 17.33 15.70
CA PRO A 20 -24.61 17.11 16.79
C PRO A 20 -26.09 17.17 16.33
N GLN A 21 -26.39 17.74 15.17
CA GLN A 21 -27.75 17.86 14.64
C GLN A 21 -28.13 16.68 13.73
N THR A 22 -27.19 16.23 12.86
CA THR A 22 -27.45 15.18 11.87
C THR A 22 -26.93 13.82 12.30
N GLY A 23 -25.98 13.76 13.25
CA GLY A 23 -25.26 12.57 13.65
C GLY A 23 -24.22 12.10 12.61
N ALA A 24 -24.10 12.76 11.45
CA ALA A 24 -23.14 12.44 10.42
C ALA A 24 -21.71 12.84 10.83
N LEU A 25 -20.72 12.14 10.27
CA LEU A 25 -19.32 12.52 10.43
C LEU A 25 -18.98 13.60 9.40
N GLU A 26 -18.36 14.69 9.87
CA GLU A 26 -17.92 15.82 9.07
C GLU A 26 -16.42 16.06 9.30
N PRO A 27 -15.64 16.41 8.26
CA PRO A 27 -14.25 16.80 8.42
C PRO A 27 -14.13 18.02 9.35
N PHE A 28 -13.12 18.04 10.21
CA PHE A 28 -12.85 19.20 11.05
C PHE A 28 -11.40 19.68 10.90
N ASP A 29 -11.13 20.86 11.46
CA ASP A 29 -9.83 21.50 11.38
C ASP A 29 -8.74 20.65 12.05
N PHE A 30 -7.61 20.51 11.38
CA PHE A 30 -6.47 19.72 11.84
C PHE A 30 -5.84 20.27 13.14
N GLU A 31 -5.90 21.57 13.40
CA GLU A 31 -5.48 22.13 14.69
C GLU A 31 -6.30 21.53 15.85
N HIS A 32 -7.56 21.20 15.59
CA HIS A 32 -8.44 20.54 16.56
C HIS A 32 -7.97 19.12 16.89
N LEU A 33 -7.40 18.40 15.91
CA LEU A 33 -6.85 17.06 16.13
C LEU A 33 -5.69 17.12 17.14
N LEU A 34 -4.75 18.03 16.98
CA LEU A 34 -3.65 18.22 17.91
C LEU A 34 -4.12 18.61 19.32
N ASN A 35 -5.20 19.39 19.44
CA ASN A 35 -5.80 19.75 20.72
C ASN A 35 -6.47 18.57 21.43
N ASN A 36 -6.94 17.55 20.69
CA ASN A 36 -7.51 16.32 21.25
C ASN A 36 -6.47 15.31 21.73
N VAL A 37 -5.19 15.54 21.40
CA VAL A 37 -4.06 14.65 21.80
C VAL A 37 -3.00 15.48 22.53
N PRO A 38 -3.28 15.97 23.74
CA PRO A 38 -2.33 16.79 24.51
C PRO A 38 -1.03 16.06 24.81
N GLU A 39 -1.02 14.73 24.76
CA GLU A 39 0.15 13.86 24.92
C GLU A 39 1.25 14.16 23.90
N LEU A 40 0.91 14.68 22.72
CA LEU A 40 1.89 15.08 21.70
C LEU A 40 2.84 16.19 22.19
N LYS A 41 2.45 16.98 23.16
CA LYS A 41 3.30 18.00 23.77
C LYS A 41 4.41 17.42 24.67
N GLN A 42 4.33 16.14 25.00
CA GLN A 42 5.33 15.44 25.82
C GLN A 42 6.48 14.88 24.98
N PHE A 43 6.34 14.85 23.66
CA PHE A 43 7.39 14.38 22.76
C PHE A 43 8.55 15.35 22.70
N ASP A 44 9.78 14.83 22.77
CA ASP A 44 10.98 15.57 22.36
C ASP A 44 11.16 15.47 20.83
N THR A 45 10.10 15.85 20.10
CA THR A 45 10.02 15.82 18.62
C THR A 45 9.28 17.04 18.15
N GLN A 46 9.82 17.75 17.18
CA GLN A 46 9.10 18.85 16.53
C GLN A 46 8.12 18.28 15.52
N ILE A 47 6.85 18.55 15.72
CA ILE A 47 5.76 18.11 14.83
C ILE A 47 5.29 19.34 14.04
N ALA A 48 5.46 19.30 12.73
CA ALA A 48 4.85 20.22 11.78
C ALA A 48 3.70 19.52 11.06
N THR A 49 2.82 20.30 10.46
CA THR A 49 1.59 19.81 9.87
C THR A 49 1.41 20.28 8.44
N TYR A 50 0.87 19.42 7.60
CA TYR A 50 0.41 19.71 6.25
C TYR A 50 -0.99 19.13 6.06
N GLN A 51 -1.93 19.88 5.51
CA GLN A 51 -3.29 19.43 5.29
C GLN A 51 -3.69 19.57 3.83
N PHE A 52 -4.27 18.51 3.27
CA PHE A 52 -4.97 18.57 1.99
C PHE A 52 -6.29 19.37 2.14
N ASN A 53 -6.56 20.24 1.20
CA ASN A 53 -7.75 21.05 1.22
C ASN A 53 -8.47 21.03 -0.15
N PRO A 54 -9.70 20.48 -0.23
CA PRO A 54 -10.43 19.83 0.86
C PRO A 54 -9.81 18.51 1.31
N PRO A 55 -10.09 18.04 2.54
CA PRO A 55 -9.75 16.67 2.96
C PRO A 55 -10.40 15.63 2.03
N ILE A 56 -9.66 14.56 1.78
CA ILE A 56 -10.03 13.51 0.82
C ILE A 56 -10.75 12.37 1.55
N ASP A 57 -11.91 11.96 1.05
CA ASP A 57 -12.43 10.63 1.39
C ASP A 57 -11.55 9.58 0.70
N SER A 58 -11.09 8.57 1.46
CA SER A 58 -10.22 7.55 0.89
C SER A 58 -10.88 6.71 -0.21
N SER A 59 -12.21 6.66 -0.28
CA SER A 59 -12.94 6.04 -1.40
C SER A 59 -12.76 6.79 -2.74
N ASP A 60 -12.43 8.08 -2.68
CA ASP A 60 -12.15 8.93 -3.84
C ASP A 60 -10.66 8.99 -4.21
N MET A 61 -9.82 8.20 -3.54
CA MET A 61 -8.38 8.15 -3.80
C MET A 61 -8.09 7.74 -5.24
N SER A 62 -7.09 8.37 -5.85
CA SER A 62 -6.73 8.17 -7.25
C SER A 62 -5.21 8.28 -7.47
N PRO A 63 -4.67 7.81 -8.61
CA PRO A 63 -3.25 7.96 -8.93
C PRO A 63 -2.75 9.41 -8.95
N SER A 64 -3.59 10.39 -9.30
CA SER A 64 -3.23 11.81 -9.22
C SER A 64 -3.01 12.26 -7.77
N LEU A 65 -3.88 11.82 -6.84
CA LEU A 65 -3.74 12.14 -5.43
C LEU A 65 -2.51 11.45 -4.79
N TRP A 66 -2.14 10.25 -5.26
CA TRP A 66 -0.86 9.63 -4.86
C TRP A 66 0.34 10.45 -5.35
N THR A 67 0.25 10.99 -6.57
CA THR A 67 1.28 11.89 -7.11
C THR A 67 1.40 13.16 -6.26
N ASP A 68 0.27 13.80 -5.92
CA ASP A 68 0.25 14.99 -5.07
C ASP A 68 0.86 14.70 -3.69
N LEU A 69 0.50 13.58 -3.07
CA LEU A 69 1.08 13.17 -1.78
C LEU A 69 2.58 12.89 -1.89
N SER A 70 3.03 12.27 -3.00
CA SER A 70 4.45 12.04 -3.27
C SER A 70 5.22 13.36 -3.44
N HIS A 71 4.62 14.37 -4.09
CA HIS A 71 5.20 15.72 -4.17
C HIS A 71 5.34 16.35 -2.80
N VAL A 72 4.30 16.31 -1.97
CA VAL A 72 4.37 16.84 -0.60
C VAL A 72 5.53 16.22 0.18
N ILE A 73 5.70 14.89 0.11
CA ILE A 73 6.80 14.20 0.80
C ILE A 73 8.16 14.59 0.20
N ALA A 74 8.28 14.60 -1.12
CA ALA A 74 9.55 14.93 -1.81
C ALA A 74 9.99 16.37 -1.54
N ASP A 75 9.08 17.35 -1.61
CA ASP A 75 9.36 18.77 -1.40
C ASP A 75 9.79 19.07 0.05
N HIS A 76 9.35 18.24 0.99
CA HIS A 76 9.69 18.38 2.42
C HIS A 76 10.75 17.40 2.89
N TYR A 77 11.28 16.55 1.99
CA TYR A 77 12.14 15.43 2.39
C TYR A 77 13.36 15.84 3.19
N ASP A 78 14.05 16.90 2.80
CA ASP A 78 15.28 17.38 3.46
C ASP A 78 15.01 18.12 4.78
N LEU A 79 13.78 18.58 5.02
CA LEU A 79 13.41 19.39 6.18
C LEU A 79 13.02 18.55 7.40
N TYR A 80 12.58 17.30 7.19
CA TYR A 80 12.03 16.42 8.23
C TYR A 80 12.78 15.09 8.29
N ASP A 81 12.78 14.47 9.46
CA ASP A 81 13.40 13.17 9.73
C ASP A 81 12.45 11.99 9.44
N GLY A 82 11.15 12.25 9.40
CA GLY A 82 10.12 11.26 9.11
C GLY A 82 8.77 11.90 8.78
N PHE A 83 7.88 11.08 8.24
CA PHE A 83 6.55 11.49 7.76
C PHE A 83 5.50 10.56 8.38
N VAL A 84 4.43 11.14 8.89
CA VAL A 84 3.22 10.40 9.30
C VAL A 84 2.07 10.88 8.44
N VAL A 85 1.37 9.96 7.78
CA VAL A 85 0.26 10.26 6.89
C VAL A 85 -1.04 9.77 7.53
N LEU A 86 -1.91 10.69 7.92
CA LEU A 86 -3.26 10.38 8.36
C LEU A 86 -4.17 10.20 7.15
N HIS A 87 -4.72 9.01 6.99
CA HIS A 87 -5.42 8.58 5.79
C HIS A 87 -6.69 7.80 6.16
N GLY A 88 -7.73 7.89 5.34
CA GLY A 88 -8.90 7.02 5.48
C GLY A 88 -8.56 5.55 5.25
N THR A 89 -9.19 4.65 6.01
CA THR A 89 -8.77 3.24 6.06
C THR A 89 -9.08 2.44 4.80
N ASP A 90 -10.08 2.83 3.97
CA ASP A 90 -10.59 2.00 2.87
C ASP A 90 -9.57 1.72 1.77
N THR A 91 -8.74 2.70 1.42
CA THR A 91 -7.72 2.57 0.37
C THR A 91 -6.31 2.81 0.87
N MET A 92 -6.10 2.86 2.19
CA MET A 92 -4.78 3.10 2.79
C MET A 92 -3.73 2.08 2.28
N ALA A 93 -4.08 0.81 2.16
CA ALA A 93 -3.18 -0.23 1.67
C ALA A 93 -2.78 -0.02 0.19
N TYR A 94 -3.69 0.51 -0.65
CA TYR A 94 -3.36 0.92 -2.03
C TYR A 94 -2.41 2.11 -2.04
N THR A 95 -2.70 3.14 -1.26
CA THR A 95 -1.86 4.35 -1.18
C THR A 95 -0.46 4.02 -0.65
N ALA A 96 -0.35 3.25 0.42
CA ALA A 96 0.92 2.82 0.98
C ALA A 96 1.72 1.95 -0.01
N SER A 97 1.05 1.03 -0.72
CA SER A 97 1.67 0.23 -1.79
C SER A 97 2.19 1.12 -2.92
N ALA A 98 1.39 2.06 -3.41
CA ALA A 98 1.78 2.99 -4.47
C ALA A 98 3.02 3.81 -4.07
N LEU A 99 3.00 4.43 -2.89
CA LEU A 99 4.12 5.24 -2.40
C LEU A 99 5.37 4.40 -2.14
N SER A 100 5.24 3.14 -1.75
CA SER A 100 6.40 2.22 -1.62
C SER A 100 7.18 2.11 -2.94
N TYR A 101 6.49 2.18 -4.07
CA TYR A 101 7.12 2.12 -5.40
C TYR A 101 7.52 3.50 -5.92
N MET A 102 6.72 4.54 -5.64
CA MET A 102 6.94 5.89 -6.12
C MET A 102 8.12 6.60 -5.42
N LEU A 103 8.46 6.20 -4.19
CA LEU A 103 9.56 6.79 -3.41
C LEU A 103 10.74 5.82 -3.35
N GLU A 104 11.58 5.85 -4.39
CA GLU A 104 12.74 4.96 -4.50
C GLU A 104 13.86 5.36 -3.54
N ASN A 105 14.50 4.37 -2.91
CA ASN A 105 15.61 4.55 -1.97
C ASN A 105 15.26 5.47 -0.78
N LEU A 106 14.09 5.23 -0.15
CA LEU A 106 13.73 5.93 1.07
C LEU A 106 14.78 5.71 2.16
N THR A 107 15.27 6.80 2.75
CA THR A 107 16.15 6.80 3.92
C THR A 107 15.45 7.30 5.18
N LYS A 108 14.18 7.67 5.05
CA LYS A 108 13.32 8.20 6.12
C LYS A 108 11.99 7.47 6.13
N PRO A 109 11.34 7.30 7.30
CA PRO A 109 10.05 6.60 7.37
C PRO A 109 8.92 7.42 6.77
N VAL A 110 7.98 6.72 6.11
CA VAL A 110 6.67 7.24 5.73
C VAL A 110 5.62 6.31 6.33
N ILE A 111 5.06 6.70 7.46
CA ILE A 111 4.15 5.86 8.25
C ILE A 111 2.71 6.31 8.00
N PHE A 112 1.92 5.44 7.37
CA PHE A 112 0.48 5.63 7.24
C PHE A 112 -0.22 5.17 8.51
N THR A 113 -1.23 5.93 8.91
CA THR A 113 -2.13 5.54 9.98
C THR A 113 -3.48 6.23 9.83
N GLY A 114 -4.42 5.85 10.67
CA GLY A 114 -5.77 6.38 10.71
C GLY A 114 -6.50 5.85 11.93
N SER A 115 -7.82 5.82 11.88
CA SER A 115 -8.62 5.21 12.93
C SER A 115 -9.95 4.70 12.40
N GLN A 116 -10.53 3.74 13.13
CA GLN A 116 -11.91 3.28 12.91
C GLN A 116 -12.92 4.26 13.56
N LEU A 117 -12.53 4.93 14.64
CA LEU A 117 -13.36 5.93 15.31
C LEU A 117 -12.68 7.31 15.30
N PRO A 118 -13.46 8.41 15.15
CA PRO A 118 -12.94 9.77 15.27
C PRO A 118 -12.13 9.97 16.56
N ILE A 119 -11.07 10.76 16.48
CA ILE A 119 -10.11 10.92 17.59
C ILE A 119 -10.74 11.54 18.85
N GLY A 120 -11.82 12.30 18.70
CA GLY A 120 -12.56 12.90 19.82
C GLY A 120 -13.58 11.95 20.48
N GLN A 121 -13.77 10.74 19.98
CA GLN A 121 -14.73 9.80 20.57
C GLN A 121 -14.15 8.99 21.72
N LEU A 122 -15.02 8.58 22.64
CA LEU A 122 -14.68 7.60 23.66
C LEU A 122 -14.27 6.28 23.00
N ARG A 123 -13.23 5.62 23.51
CA ARG A 123 -12.68 4.37 22.98
C ARG A 123 -12.08 4.47 21.57
N THR A 124 -11.73 5.66 21.11
CA THR A 124 -11.02 5.80 19.83
C THR A 124 -9.69 5.05 19.83
N ASP A 125 -9.40 4.36 18.73
CA ASP A 125 -8.10 3.79 18.42
C ASP A 125 -7.12 4.86 17.86
N GLY A 126 -7.64 6.03 17.48
CA GLY A 126 -6.87 7.05 16.78
C GLY A 126 -5.74 7.69 17.60
N LYS A 127 -5.88 7.79 18.94
CA LYS A 127 -4.84 8.40 19.79
C LYS A 127 -3.58 7.55 19.82
N GLU A 128 -3.73 6.27 20.11
CA GLU A 128 -2.61 5.33 20.18
C GLU A 128 -1.96 5.18 18.80
N ASN A 129 -2.77 5.01 17.75
CA ASN A 129 -2.29 4.92 16.38
C ASN A 129 -1.46 6.16 15.98
N LEU A 130 -1.90 7.37 16.30
CA LEU A 130 -1.18 8.61 16.01
C LEU A 130 0.13 8.72 16.82
N ILE A 131 0.04 8.54 18.13
CA ILE A 131 1.18 8.70 19.06
C ILE A 131 2.30 7.76 18.64
N THR A 132 2.01 6.47 18.51
CA THR A 132 3.04 5.47 18.19
C THR A 132 3.57 5.62 16.77
N SER A 133 2.74 6.04 15.80
CA SER A 133 3.23 6.36 14.45
C SER A 133 4.26 7.50 14.46
N ILE A 134 4.06 8.54 15.27
CA ILE A 134 5.01 9.65 15.41
C ILE A 134 6.29 9.17 16.09
N GLU A 135 6.18 8.34 17.13
CA GLU A 135 7.34 7.78 17.82
C GLU A 135 8.20 6.93 16.88
N ILE A 136 7.59 6.04 16.09
CA ILE A 136 8.28 5.24 15.07
C ILE A 136 8.91 6.13 14.00
N ALA A 137 8.20 7.16 13.53
CA ALA A 137 8.69 8.07 12.50
C ALA A 137 9.87 8.94 12.98
N ALA A 138 9.97 9.21 14.28
CA ALA A 138 11.05 9.99 14.89
C ALA A 138 12.25 9.12 15.31
N ALA A 139 12.08 7.78 15.37
CA ALA A 139 13.06 6.86 15.93
C ALA A 139 14.30 6.72 15.06
N LYS A 140 15.48 6.80 15.70
CA LYS A 140 16.80 6.66 15.05
C LYS A 140 17.57 5.49 15.68
N ASP A 141 18.45 4.90 14.88
CA ASP A 141 19.43 3.94 15.35
C ASP A 141 20.66 4.64 15.99
N GLU A 142 21.62 3.87 16.44
CA GLU A 142 22.87 4.38 17.07
C GLU A 142 23.73 5.20 16.09
N ALA A 143 23.59 4.98 14.79
CA ALA A 143 24.27 5.75 13.74
C ALA A 143 23.54 7.05 13.37
N GLY A 144 22.34 7.28 13.95
CA GLY A 144 21.50 8.44 13.66
C GLY A 144 20.63 8.30 12.41
N HIS A 145 20.59 7.12 11.80
CA HIS A 145 19.67 6.82 10.69
C HIS A 145 18.28 6.48 11.20
N ALA A 146 17.27 6.69 10.38
CA ALA A 146 15.91 6.26 10.69
C ALA A 146 15.86 4.73 10.92
N ARG A 147 15.15 4.30 11.95
CA ARG A 147 15.01 2.86 12.27
C ARG A 147 14.18 2.11 11.24
N VAL A 148 13.20 2.76 10.62
CA VAL A 148 12.32 2.14 9.60
C VAL A 148 12.30 3.02 8.34
N PRO A 149 13.34 2.96 7.48
CA PRO A 149 13.44 3.79 6.28
C PRO A 149 12.60 3.21 5.12
N GLU A 150 11.32 2.99 5.34
CA GLU A 150 10.40 2.46 4.33
C GLU A 150 8.97 2.99 4.53
N VAL A 151 8.09 2.71 3.59
CA VAL A 151 6.66 2.98 3.73
C VAL A 151 6.01 1.88 4.54
N GLY A 152 5.35 2.25 5.64
CA GLY A 152 4.63 1.31 6.50
C GLY A 152 3.23 1.77 6.85
N ILE A 153 2.40 0.83 7.29
CA ILE A 153 1.08 1.10 7.89
C ILE A 153 1.16 0.69 9.36
N TYR A 154 0.98 1.65 10.26
CA TYR A 154 0.84 1.37 11.68
C TYR A 154 -0.63 1.35 12.07
N PHE A 155 -1.07 0.24 12.61
CA PHE A 155 -2.45 0.05 13.05
C PHE A 155 -2.55 -1.06 14.09
N GLY A 156 -3.34 -0.86 15.14
CA GLY A 156 -3.65 -1.91 16.12
C GLY A 156 -2.42 -2.50 16.82
N GLY A 157 -1.39 -1.68 17.12
CA GLY A 157 -0.17 -2.12 17.81
C GLY A 157 0.92 -2.69 16.90
N HIS A 158 0.76 -2.70 15.58
CA HIS A 158 1.72 -3.29 14.66
C HIS A 158 2.08 -2.33 13.52
N LEU A 159 3.37 -2.28 13.15
CA LEU A 159 3.80 -1.67 11.90
C LEU A 159 3.97 -2.76 10.84
N LEU A 160 3.22 -2.64 9.79
CA LEU A 160 3.20 -3.52 8.63
C LEU A 160 3.95 -2.85 7.46
N ARG A 161 4.65 -3.64 6.63
CA ARG A 161 5.21 -3.09 5.39
C ARG A 161 4.08 -2.67 4.44
N GLY A 162 4.10 -1.43 3.94
CA GLY A 162 2.99 -0.85 3.20
C GLY A 162 2.53 -1.67 2.00
N ASN A 163 3.47 -2.21 1.22
CA ASN A 163 3.18 -3.03 0.04
C ASN A 163 2.99 -4.54 0.33
N ARG A 164 2.88 -4.91 1.62
CA ARG A 164 2.56 -6.27 2.07
C ARG A 164 1.22 -6.33 2.80
N THR A 165 0.57 -5.18 2.95
CA THR A 165 -0.58 -4.98 3.81
C THR A 165 -1.87 -4.98 2.99
N THR A 166 -2.93 -5.52 3.58
CA THR A 166 -4.30 -5.43 3.08
C THR A 166 -5.26 -5.10 4.22
N LYS A 167 -6.40 -4.44 3.92
CA LYS A 167 -7.46 -4.21 4.89
C LYS A 167 -8.27 -5.47 5.05
N GLN A 168 -8.27 -6.05 6.26
CA GLN A 168 -8.98 -7.29 6.57
C GLN A 168 -10.35 -7.09 7.20
N SER A 169 -10.56 -5.97 7.89
CA SER A 169 -11.83 -5.71 8.58
C SER A 169 -12.29 -4.26 8.39
N ALA A 170 -13.61 -4.10 8.27
CA ALA A 170 -14.27 -2.80 8.25
C ALA A 170 -14.74 -2.34 9.64
N GLU A 171 -14.68 -3.22 10.66
CA GLU A 171 -15.27 -2.97 11.98
C GLU A 171 -14.25 -3.10 13.12
N GLU A 172 -13.27 -4.00 13.01
CA GLU A 172 -12.31 -4.25 14.06
C GLU A 172 -11.23 -3.18 14.13
N PHE A 173 -10.69 -2.91 15.32
CA PHE A 173 -9.56 -2.01 15.50
C PHE A 173 -8.28 -2.57 14.88
N ASN A 174 -8.13 -3.90 14.83
CA ASN A 174 -7.12 -4.55 14.00
C ASN A 174 -7.60 -4.65 12.54
N ALA A 175 -7.66 -3.52 11.84
CA ALA A 175 -8.26 -3.42 10.51
C ALA A 175 -7.33 -3.86 9.38
N PHE A 176 -6.02 -3.97 9.62
CA PHE A 176 -5.01 -4.29 8.62
C PHE A 176 -4.18 -5.50 9.02
N GLU A 177 -3.75 -6.28 8.03
CA GLU A 177 -2.88 -7.43 8.23
C GLU A 177 -1.91 -7.63 7.06
N SER A 178 -0.77 -8.22 7.37
CA SER A 178 0.25 -8.68 6.42
C SER A 178 0.36 -10.20 6.49
N PHE A 179 -0.51 -10.91 5.76
CA PHE A 179 -0.68 -12.37 5.90
C PHE A 179 0.55 -13.19 5.48
N ASN A 180 1.38 -12.64 4.59
CA ASN A 180 2.51 -13.35 4.00
C ASN A 180 3.88 -12.75 4.38
N PHE A 181 3.89 -11.77 5.28
CA PHE A 181 5.14 -11.14 5.73
C PHE A 181 5.01 -10.74 7.21
N PRO A 182 6.05 -10.95 8.05
CA PRO A 182 6.00 -10.59 9.45
C PRO A 182 5.88 -9.08 9.68
N HIS A 183 5.42 -8.69 10.85
CA HIS A 183 5.36 -7.29 11.28
C HIS A 183 6.78 -6.70 11.38
N LEU A 184 6.95 -5.45 10.99
CA LEU A 184 8.23 -4.73 11.09
C LEU A 184 8.49 -4.23 12.51
N VAL A 185 7.39 -3.86 13.20
CA VAL A 185 7.43 -3.34 14.57
C VAL A 185 6.20 -3.84 15.33
N GLU A 186 6.40 -4.16 16.60
CA GLU A 186 5.35 -4.48 17.56
C GLU A 186 5.40 -3.47 18.71
N ALA A 187 4.29 -2.76 18.93
CA ALA A 187 4.14 -1.78 20.00
C ALA A 187 3.34 -2.38 21.17
N GLY A 188 4.00 -2.51 22.31
CA GLY A 188 3.42 -2.87 23.59
C GLY A 188 3.88 -1.86 24.64
N VAL A 189 4.28 -2.34 25.83
CA VAL A 189 4.94 -1.47 26.82
C VAL A 189 6.26 -0.91 26.27
N ASN A 190 6.93 -1.69 25.44
CA ASN A 190 8.11 -1.27 24.68
C ASN A 190 7.83 -1.45 23.17
N ILE A 191 8.47 -0.64 22.35
CA ILE A 191 8.42 -0.79 20.89
C ILE A 191 9.57 -1.72 20.47
N ILE A 192 9.21 -2.87 19.89
CA ILE A 192 10.14 -3.89 19.40
C ILE A 192 10.26 -3.75 17.88
N TYR A 193 11.50 -3.57 17.38
CA TYR A 193 11.82 -3.45 15.97
C TYR A 193 12.47 -4.73 15.46
N HIS A 194 11.94 -5.33 14.42
CA HIS A 194 12.50 -6.51 13.74
C HIS A 194 13.50 -6.07 12.66
N ASN A 195 14.69 -5.64 13.10
CA ASN A 195 15.69 -5.00 12.23
C ASN A 195 16.14 -5.87 11.04
N GLU A 196 16.03 -7.20 11.17
CA GLU A 196 16.34 -8.16 10.11
C GLU A 196 15.33 -8.14 8.95
N LEU A 197 14.11 -7.65 9.20
CA LEU A 197 13.04 -7.55 8.21
C LEU A 197 13.04 -6.19 7.50
N ILE A 198 13.53 -5.15 8.17
CA ILE A 198 13.47 -3.77 7.67
C ILE A 198 14.41 -3.60 6.48
N LEU A 199 13.92 -2.93 5.43
CA LEU A 199 14.69 -2.61 4.23
C LEU A 199 15.89 -1.71 4.58
N LYS A 200 17.03 -1.99 3.95
CA LYS A 200 18.25 -1.21 4.12
C LYS A 200 18.49 -0.37 2.86
N PRO A 201 18.24 0.95 2.92
CA PRO A 201 18.49 1.81 1.79
C PRO A 201 19.99 2.02 1.55
N ASP A 202 20.33 2.49 0.36
CA ASP A 202 21.68 2.98 0.07
C ASP A 202 21.79 4.44 0.52
N PHE A 203 22.33 4.67 1.72
CA PHE A 203 22.50 6.01 2.29
C PHE A 203 23.47 6.90 1.50
N THR A 204 24.19 6.35 0.51
CA THR A 204 25.06 7.13 -0.36
C THR A 204 24.32 7.75 -1.54
N LYS A 205 23.08 7.34 -1.77
CA LYS A 205 22.22 7.83 -2.86
C LYS A 205 21.02 8.61 -2.32
N PRO A 206 20.59 9.66 -3.04
CA PRO A 206 19.37 10.37 -2.67
C PRO A 206 18.13 9.48 -2.87
N MET A 207 17.05 9.83 -2.19
CA MET A 207 15.71 9.36 -2.52
C MET A 207 15.32 9.88 -3.90
N THR A 208 14.77 9.02 -4.74
CA THR A 208 14.32 9.37 -6.10
C THR A 208 12.80 9.21 -6.20
N PRO A 209 12.03 10.29 -6.36
CA PRO A 209 10.59 10.19 -6.52
C PRO A 209 10.21 9.88 -7.97
N HIS A 210 9.19 9.03 -8.13
CA HIS A 210 8.57 8.69 -9.42
C HIS A 210 7.11 9.17 -9.41
N PHE A 211 6.81 10.19 -10.20
CA PHE A 211 5.50 10.85 -10.17
C PHE A 211 4.54 10.36 -11.26
N ARG A 212 4.96 9.42 -12.10
CA ARG A 212 4.13 8.89 -13.18
C ARG A 212 3.61 7.51 -12.84
N LEU A 213 2.32 7.33 -13.02
CA LEU A 213 1.63 6.05 -12.94
C LEU A 213 0.74 5.89 -14.18
N ASP A 214 0.69 4.69 -14.73
CA ASP A 214 -0.23 4.35 -15.83
C ASP A 214 -1.31 3.42 -15.29
N ASN A 215 -2.54 3.90 -15.24
CA ASN A 215 -3.69 3.19 -14.66
C ASN A 215 -4.44 2.30 -15.66
N ASN A 216 -3.84 1.99 -16.82
CA ASN A 216 -4.42 1.04 -17.79
C ASN A 216 -4.29 -0.41 -17.31
N VAL A 217 -4.82 -0.69 -16.13
CA VAL A 217 -4.82 -1.98 -15.43
C VAL A 217 -6.22 -2.30 -14.92
N ILE A 218 -6.59 -3.58 -14.93
CA ILE A 218 -7.84 -4.07 -14.34
C ILE A 218 -7.54 -5.24 -13.39
N ILE A 219 -8.38 -5.39 -12.38
CA ILE A 219 -8.41 -6.54 -11.49
C ILE A 219 -9.68 -7.33 -11.80
N PHE A 220 -9.57 -8.65 -12.00
CA PHE A 220 -10.75 -9.52 -11.99
C PHE A 220 -10.49 -10.82 -11.23
N SER A 221 -11.55 -11.35 -10.61
CA SER A 221 -11.51 -12.62 -9.91
C SER A 221 -12.20 -13.71 -10.72
N LEU A 222 -11.54 -14.85 -10.86
CA LEU A 222 -12.21 -16.05 -11.37
C LEU A 222 -13.21 -16.57 -10.34
N PHE A 223 -14.33 -17.11 -10.83
CA PHE A 223 -15.33 -17.80 -10.02
C PHE A 223 -15.95 -18.95 -10.84
N PRO A 224 -16.51 -19.98 -10.19
CA PRO A 224 -17.24 -21.03 -10.91
C PRO A 224 -18.42 -20.45 -11.69
N GLY A 225 -18.39 -20.63 -13.02
CA GLY A 225 -19.41 -20.05 -13.91
C GLY A 225 -19.01 -18.74 -14.59
N VAL A 226 -17.75 -18.29 -14.47
CA VAL A 226 -17.27 -17.16 -15.28
C VAL A 226 -17.45 -17.44 -16.78
N ARG A 227 -17.97 -16.46 -17.51
CA ARG A 227 -18.34 -16.61 -18.93
C ARG A 227 -17.18 -16.20 -19.87
N GLU A 228 -17.07 -16.94 -20.97
CA GLU A 228 -16.06 -16.70 -22.00
C GLU A 228 -16.17 -15.31 -22.62
N ASP A 229 -17.39 -14.87 -22.97
CA ASP A 229 -17.60 -13.56 -23.60
C ASP A 229 -17.14 -12.39 -22.75
N LEU A 230 -17.31 -12.46 -21.42
CA LEU A 230 -16.84 -11.42 -20.48
C LEU A 230 -15.31 -11.37 -20.42
N ILE A 231 -14.66 -12.52 -20.32
CA ILE A 231 -13.19 -12.57 -20.28
C ILE A 231 -12.60 -12.07 -21.62
N ARG A 232 -13.17 -12.51 -22.75
CA ARG A 232 -12.73 -12.01 -24.06
C ARG A 232 -12.94 -10.51 -24.18
N HIS A 233 -14.05 -9.96 -23.68
CA HIS A 233 -14.27 -8.52 -23.69
C HIS A 233 -13.18 -7.77 -22.91
N ILE A 234 -12.82 -8.25 -21.72
CA ILE A 234 -11.71 -7.69 -20.92
C ILE A 234 -10.39 -7.76 -21.70
N ILE A 235 -10.08 -8.92 -22.28
CA ILE A 235 -8.86 -9.13 -23.08
C ILE A 235 -8.77 -8.18 -24.27
N HIS A 236 -9.91 -7.88 -24.91
CA HIS A 236 -9.98 -7.01 -26.10
C HIS A 236 -10.19 -5.53 -25.73
N THR A 237 -10.28 -5.16 -24.44
CA THR A 237 -10.43 -3.75 -24.05
C THR A 237 -9.30 -2.91 -24.64
N PRO A 238 -9.62 -1.86 -25.43
CA PRO A 238 -8.62 -0.96 -25.99
C PRO A 238 -7.79 -0.28 -24.90
N ASN A 239 -6.50 -0.08 -25.17
CA ASN A 239 -5.54 0.58 -24.29
C ASN A 239 -5.28 -0.12 -22.94
N LEU A 240 -5.99 -1.18 -22.59
CA LEU A 240 -5.70 -1.98 -21.40
C LEU A 240 -4.33 -2.63 -21.58
N LYS A 241 -3.39 -2.32 -20.67
CA LYS A 241 -2.01 -2.82 -20.71
C LYS A 241 -1.83 -4.05 -19.82
N SER A 242 -2.46 -4.07 -18.65
CA SER A 242 -2.26 -5.16 -17.69
C SER A 242 -3.52 -5.61 -16.99
N ILE A 243 -3.44 -6.84 -16.48
CA ILE A 243 -4.53 -7.53 -15.79
C ILE A 243 -3.97 -8.20 -14.54
N VAL A 244 -4.53 -7.91 -13.39
CA VAL A 244 -4.35 -8.69 -12.17
C VAL A 244 -5.49 -9.70 -12.09
N MET A 245 -5.19 -10.97 -12.35
CA MET A 245 -6.14 -12.06 -12.34
C MET A 245 -6.05 -12.80 -11.00
N ARG A 246 -7.16 -12.79 -10.24
CA ARG A 246 -7.24 -13.52 -8.97
C ARG A 246 -7.77 -14.91 -9.20
N THR A 247 -6.98 -15.92 -8.85
CA THR A 247 -7.25 -17.33 -9.08
C THR A 247 -7.42 -18.12 -7.77
N PHE A 248 -7.70 -19.41 -7.85
CA PHE A 248 -8.01 -20.24 -6.70
C PHE A 248 -6.74 -20.80 -6.05
N GLY A 249 -6.75 -20.91 -4.70
CA GLY A 249 -5.70 -21.58 -3.94
C GLY A 249 -4.29 -21.07 -4.32
N SER A 250 -3.39 -21.95 -4.66
CA SER A 250 -2.00 -21.66 -5.03
C SER A 250 -1.82 -21.20 -6.49
N GLY A 251 -2.83 -20.59 -7.10
CA GLY A 251 -2.74 -20.06 -8.46
C GLY A 251 -3.48 -20.90 -9.52
N ASN A 252 -4.44 -21.73 -9.11
CA ASN A 252 -5.18 -22.61 -10.00
C ASN A 252 -6.31 -21.89 -10.74
N ALA A 253 -6.51 -22.24 -12.01
CA ALA A 253 -7.60 -21.75 -12.84
C ALA A 253 -8.33 -22.92 -13.55
N PRO A 254 -9.58 -22.71 -14.02
CA PRO A 254 -10.27 -23.70 -14.84
C PRO A 254 -9.46 -24.07 -16.09
N GLN A 255 -9.43 -25.37 -16.42
CA GLN A 255 -8.72 -25.88 -17.60
C GLN A 255 -9.55 -25.77 -18.89
N ASN A 256 -10.43 -24.78 -18.95
CA ASN A 256 -11.24 -24.52 -20.13
C ASN A 256 -10.35 -24.06 -21.30
N PRO A 257 -10.37 -24.74 -22.46
CA PRO A 257 -9.53 -24.37 -23.61
C PRO A 257 -9.75 -22.92 -24.07
N TRP A 258 -10.99 -22.42 -23.94
CA TRP A 258 -11.30 -21.03 -24.30
C TRP A 258 -10.61 -20.02 -23.37
N LEU A 259 -10.50 -20.32 -22.06
CA LEU A 259 -9.84 -19.42 -21.11
C LEU A 259 -8.34 -19.33 -21.40
N LEU A 260 -7.67 -20.46 -21.56
CA LEU A 260 -6.25 -20.52 -21.90
C LEU A 260 -5.98 -19.84 -23.25
N SER A 261 -6.86 -20.04 -24.24
CA SER A 261 -6.78 -19.38 -25.54
C SER A 261 -6.90 -17.86 -25.42
N ALA A 262 -7.87 -17.36 -24.65
CA ALA A 262 -8.06 -15.92 -24.44
C ALA A 262 -6.88 -15.27 -23.72
N LEU A 263 -6.35 -15.92 -22.66
CA LEU A 263 -5.17 -15.43 -21.95
C LEU A 263 -3.93 -15.38 -22.85
N LYS A 264 -3.71 -16.45 -23.64
CA LYS A 264 -2.60 -16.52 -24.61
C LYS A 264 -2.71 -15.45 -25.70
N GLU A 265 -3.92 -15.18 -26.17
CA GLU A 265 -4.18 -14.07 -27.10
C GLU A 265 -3.83 -12.73 -26.47
N GLY A 266 -4.30 -12.46 -25.25
CA GLY A 266 -3.99 -11.23 -24.51
C GLY A 266 -2.49 -11.01 -24.35
N THR A 267 -1.75 -12.05 -23.90
CA THR A 267 -0.30 -11.94 -23.70
C THR A 267 0.47 -11.75 -24.99
N ARG A 268 0.06 -12.39 -26.10
CA ARG A 268 0.64 -12.19 -27.44
C ARG A 268 0.37 -10.78 -27.98
N ASN A 269 -0.77 -10.19 -27.62
CA ASN A 269 -1.14 -8.82 -27.98
C ASN A 269 -0.54 -7.78 -27.02
N GLY A 270 0.47 -8.16 -26.23
CA GLY A 270 1.24 -7.27 -25.39
C GLY A 270 0.65 -7.01 -23.99
N LYS A 271 -0.46 -7.66 -23.60
CA LYS A 271 -0.98 -7.50 -22.25
C LYS A 271 -0.12 -8.27 -21.23
N VAL A 272 0.12 -7.64 -20.09
CA VAL A 272 0.78 -8.28 -18.95
C VAL A 272 -0.29 -8.83 -18.01
N ILE A 273 -0.38 -10.14 -17.88
CA ILE A 273 -1.36 -10.81 -17.01
C ILE A 273 -0.63 -11.39 -15.81
N VAL A 274 -0.97 -10.92 -14.62
CA VAL A 274 -0.37 -11.34 -13.35
C VAL A 274 -1.37 -12.19 -12.59
N ASN A 275 -0.97 -13.39 -12.20
CA ASN A 275 -1.75 -14.33 -11.42
C ASN A 275 -1.47 -14.14 -9.93
N ILE A 276 -2.48 -13.79 -9.15
CA ILE A 276 -2.44 -13.74 -7.67
C ILE A 276 -3.51 -14.65 -7.07
N SER A 277 -3.30 -15.06 -5.83
CA SER A 277 -4.28 -15.89 -5.12
C SER A 277 -5.50 -15.06 -4.68
N GLN A 278 -6.68 -15.72 -4.61
CA GLN A 278 -7.84 -15.20 -3.88
C GLN A 278 -7.71 -15.43 -2.37
N CYS A 279 -6.84 -16.35 -1.96
CA CYS A 279 -6.55 -16.58 -0.55
C CYS A 279 -5.69 -15.43 -0.01
N MET A 280 -5.99 -15.00 1.21
CA MET A 280 -5.23 -13.95 1.89
C MET A 280 -3.83 -14.41 2.25
N GLN A 281 -3.66 -15.71 2.55
CA GLN A 281 -2.38 -16.32 2.92
C GLN A 281 -1.94 -17.37 1.91
N GLY A 282 -0.65 -17.41 1.62
CA GLY A 282 -0.02 -18.33 0.68
C GLY A 282 0.46 -17.63 -0.60
N ALA A 283 1.08 -18.40 -1.46
CA ALA A 283 1.71 -17.91 -2.69
C ALA A 283 1.16 -18.61 -3.93
N VAL A 284 1.30 -17.95 -5.08
CA VAL A 284 1.05 -18.54 -6.40
C VAL A 284 2.27 -19.32 -6.85
N GLU A 285 2.15 -20.66 -6.90
CA GLU A 285 3.17 -21.60 -7.32
C GLU A 285 2.81 -22.22 -8.69
N MET A 286 3.02 -21.48 -9.77
CA MET A 286 2.57 -21.87 -11.12
C MET A 286 3.23 -23.13 -11.69
N GLY A 287 4.30 -23.62 -11.11
CA GLY A 287 4.96 -24.88 -11.53
C GLY A 287 4.55 -26.11 -10.73
N ARG A 288 3.72 -25.97 -9.69
CA ARG A 288 3.40 -27.06 -8.77
C ARG A 288 2.32 -28.01 -9.30
N TYR A 289 1.35 -27.46 -10.03
CA TYR A 289 0.23 -28.22 -10.59
C TYR A 289 0.13 -27.98 -12.10
N ASP A 290 -0.42 -28.96 -12.80
CA ASP A 290 -0.64 -28.91 -14.25
C ASP A 290 -1.43 -27.67 -14.70
N THR A 291 -2.42 -27.29 -13.89
CA THR A 291 -3.23 -26.09 -14.09
C THR A 291 -2.42 -24.80 -14.10
N GLY A 292 -1.42 -24.69 -13.25
CA GLY A 292 -0.50 -23.55 -13.19
C GLY A 292 0.47 -23.52 -14.37
N TYR A 293 0.93 -24.69 -14.82
CA TYR A 293 1.80 -24.84 -15.96
C TYR A 293 1.15 -24.28 -17.24
N HIS A 294 -0.12 -24.62 -17.51
CA HIS A 294 -0.84 -24.09 -18.68
C HIS A 294 -1.04 -22.56 -18.65
N LEU A 295 -1.20 -21.98 -17.47
CA LEU A 295 -1.22 -20.51 -17.33
C LEU A 295 0.15 -19.90 -17.70
N GLN A 296 1.23 -20.53 -17.28
CA GLN A 296 2.58 -20.09 -17.62
C GLN A 296 2.85 -20.22 -19.14
N GLU A 297 2.40 -21.30 -19.79
CA GLU A 297 2.47 -21.45 -21.25
C GLU A 297 1.62 -20.40 -22.00
N ALA A 298 0.53 -19.92 -21.39
CA ALA A 298 -0.26 -18.83 -21.92
C ALA A 298 0.42 -17.44 -21.73
N GLY A 299 1.60 -17.38 -21.11
CA GLY A 299 2.36 -16.15 -20.87
C GLY A 299 1.93 -15.36 -19.65
N VAL A 300 1.12 -15.95 -18.76
CA VAL A 300 0.75 -15.38 -17.47
C VAL A 300 1.96 -15.44 -16.52
N VAL A 301 2.18 -14.40 -15.72
CA VAL A 301 3.25 -14.35 -14.75
C VAL A 301 2.72 -14.52 -13.32
N SER A 302 3.52 -15.14 -12.45
CA SER A 302 3.19 -15.27 -11.04
C SER A 302 3.30 -13.91 -10.34
N GLY A 303 2.32 -13.58 -9.49
CA GLY A 303 2.42 -12.51 -8.50
C GLY A 303 2.98 -12.99 -7.16
N TYR A 304 3.35 -14.28 -7.05
CA TYR A 304 3.88 -14.90 -5.83
C TYR A 304 2.93 -14.73 -4.65
N ASP A 305 3.40 -14.17 -3.55
CA ASP A 305 2.66 -13.89 -2.32
C ASP A 305 2.25 -12.40 -2.20
N SER A 306 2.23 -11.67 -3.33
CA SER A 306 1.82 -10.27 -3.40
C SER A 306 0.37 -10.07 -3.00
N THR A 307 0.08 -8.96 -2.34
CA THR A 307 -1.30 -8.48 -2.18
C THR A 307 -1.85 -7.94 -3.51
N VAL A 308 -3.17 -7.83 -3.64
CA VAL A 308 -3.79 -7.23 -4.83
C VAL A 308 -3.43 -5.76 -4.98
N GLU A 309 -3.37 -5.05 -3.86
CA GLU A 309 -2.99 -3.62 -3.78
C GLU A 309 -1.56 -3.41 -4.30
N SER A 310 -0.65 -4.25 -3.87
CA SER A 310 0.74 -4.23 -4.29
C SER A 310 0.89 -4.58 -5.76
N ALA A 311 0.24 -5.65 -6.23
CA ALA A 311 0.36 -6.08 -7.62
C ALA A 311 -0.14 -5.03 -8.61
N VAL A 312 -1.30 -4.39 -8.33
CA VAL A 312 -1.88 -3.37 -9.21
C VAL A 312 -1.04 -2.10 -9.24
N THR A 313 -0.58 -1.62 -8.08
CA THR A 313 0.21 -0.38 -8.00
C THR A 313 1.62 -0.56 -8.56
N LYS A 314 2.22 -1.75 -8.40
CA LYS A 314 3.49 -2.11 -9.07
C LYS A 314 3.35 -2.09 -10.59
N LEU A 315 2.27 -2.67 -11.14
CA LEU A 315 1.99 -2.62 -12.57
C LEU A 315 1.83 -1.17 -13.06
N MET A 316 1.08 -0.33 -12.33
CA MET A 316 0.90 1.09 -12.69
C MET A 316 2.23 1.83 -12.78
N LEU A 317 3.17 1.57 -11.85
CA LEU A 317 4.50 2.16 -11.92
C LEU A 317 5.29 1.59 -13.10
N LEU A 318 5.41 0.25 -13.20
CA LEU A 318 6.27 -0.38 -14.20
C LEU A 318 5.86 -0.02 -15.63
N GLN A 319 4.55 -0.04 -15.94
CA GLN A 319 4.06 0.30 -17.28
C GLN A 319 4.10 1.81 -17.60
N SER A 320 4.34 2.66 -16.61
CA SER A 320 4.67 4.07 -16.83
C SER A 320 6.16 4.30 -17.15
N HIS A 321 7.02 3.32 -16.85
CA HIS A 321 8.47 3.37 -17.07
C HIS A 321 8.94 2.54 -18.27
N TYR A 322 8.19 1.48 -18.60
CA TYR A 322 8.57 0.54 -19.65
C TYR A 322 7.45 0.37 -20.67
N ASP A 323 7.72 0.71 -21.92
CA ASP A 323 6.80 0.47 -23.04
C ASP A 323 6.81 -1.00 -23.49
N ASP A 324 7.89 -1.75 -23.18
CA ASP A 324 8.05 -3.15 -23.51
C ASP A 324 7.31 -4.05 -22.48
N PRO A 325 6.26 -4.79 -22.87
CA PRO A 325 5.54 -5.68 -21.97
C PRO A 325 6.41 -6.81 -21.41
N ASP A 326 7.42 -7.27 -22.14
CA ASP A 326 8.31 -8.33 -21.66
C ASP A 326 9.20 -7.83 -20.52
N LYS A 327 9.62 -6.56 -20.59
CA LYS A 327 10.32 -5.93 -19.47
C LYS A 327 9.43 -5.77 -18.24
N VAL A 328 8.16 -5.41 -18.42
CA VAL A 328 7.20 -5.34 -17.30
C VAL A 328 7.00 -6.74 -16.69
N ARG A 329 6.84 -7.80 -17.50
CA ARG A 329 6.75 -9.19 -17.03
C ARG A 329 7.99 -9.61 -16.24
N GLU A 330 9.19 -9.26 -16.72
CA GLU A 330 10.45 -9.53 -16.02
C GLU A 330 10.47 -8.84 -14.65
N MET A 331 10.14 -7.55 -14.60
CA MET A 331 10.17 -6.77 -13.36
C MET A 331 9.08 -7.19 -12.36
N MET A 332 7.93 -7.69 -12.83
CA MET A 332 6.91 -8.26 -11.92
C MET A 332 7.42 -9.48 -11.15
N LYS A 333 8.37 -10.24 -11.71
CA LYS A 333 8.98 -11.43 -11.06
C LYS A 333 10.08 -11.08 -10.07
N ARG A 334 10.48 -9.82 -9.95
CA ARG A 334 11.54 -9.35 -9.03
C ARG A 334 10.93 -8.62 -7.85
N SER A 335 11.46 -8.83 -6.66
CA SER A 335 11.18 -7.96 -5.53
C SER A 335 11.94 -6.65 -5.70
N ILE A 336 11.23 -5.52 -5.82
CA ILE A 336 11.85 -4.18 -5.99
C ILE A 336 11.77 -3.36 -4.72
N ARG A 337 10.82 -3.66 -3.83
CA ARG A 337 10.60 -2.97 -2.54
C ARG A 337 10.16 -3.93 -1.43
N GLY A 338 10.57 -5.20 -1.49
CA GLY A 338 10.20 -6.20 -0.49
C GLY A 338 8.75 -6.69 -0.57
N GLU A 339 8.09 -6.45 -1.70
CA GLU A 339 6.67 -6.74 -1.90
C GLU A 339 6.34 -8.22 -2.15
N ILE A 340 7.32 -9.01 -2.49
CA ILE A 340 7.20 -10.47 -2.69
C ILE A 340 8.36 -11.20 -2.03
N SER A 341 8.10 -12.42 -1.55
CA SER A 341 9.10 -13.37 -1.10
C SER A 341 9.51 -14.26 -2.28
N ILE A 342 10.82 -14.35 -2.56
CA ILE A 342 11.39 -15.13 -3.66
C ILE A 342 12.46 -16.06 -3.08
#